data_9f2fc4853c170b75afb209aa0d71df3e
#
_entry.id   9f2fc4853c170b75afb209aa0d71df3e
#
_cell.length_a   1.000
_cell.length_b   1.000
_cell.length_c   1.000
_cell.angle_alpha   90.00
_cell.angle_beta   90.00
_cell.angle_gamma   90.00
#
_symmetry.space_group_name_H-M   'P 1'
#
loop_
_entity.id
_entity.type
_entity.pdbx_description
1 polymer ?
#
loop_
_entity_poly.entity_id
_entity_poly.type
_entity_poly.pdbx_seq_one_letter_code
_entity_poly.pdbx_strand_id
1 'polypeptide(L)'
;MPVLARFYGIIIRMYFQQSEHNPPHFHAIYGEHMAAICIQSGEVLEGELPRKALEMVREWNDLHRDELMKIWETQEFISLSPLE
;
A
#
# COMPACT_ATOMS: atom_id res chain seq x y z
N MET A 1 -5.31 11.75 5.40
CA MET A 1 -5.03 10.48 4.76
C MET A 1 -4.28 9.60 5.73
N PRO A 2 -4.87 8.50 6.10
CA PRO A 2 -4.26 7.66 7.11
C PRO A 2 -2.99 6.97 6.61
N VAL A 3 -1.99 6.94 7.48
CA VAL A 3 -0.76 6.20 7.25
C VAL A 3 -0.94 4.84 7.91
N LEU A 4 -0.77 3.77 7.15
CA LEU A 4 -0.94 2.41 7.65
C LEU A 4 0.35 1.85 8.22
N ALA A 5 1.49 2.21 7.63
CA ALA A 5 2.78 1.71 8.09
C ALA A 5 3.90 2.58 7.57
N ARG A 6 5.06 2.51 8.26
CA ARG A 6 6.29 3.17 7.84
C ARG A 6 7.43 2.20 8.08
N PHE A 7 8.24 1.98 7.06
CA PHE A 7 9.41 1.11 7.20
C PHE A 7 10.45 1.45 6.12
N TYR A 8 11.69 1.47 6.52
CA TYR A 8 12.83 1.71 5.62
C TYR A 8 12.67 2.93 4.71
N GLY A 9 12.08 4.01 5.24
CA GLY A 9 11.86 5.23 4.47
C GLY A 9 10.63 5.19 3.58
N ILE A 10 9.89 4.11 3.60
CA ILE A 10 8.68 3.94 2.81
C ILE A 10 7.46 4.25 3.69
N ILE A 11 6.52 5.01 3.15
CA ILE A 11 5.28 5.34 3.84
C ILE A 11 4.14 4.69 3.07
N ILE A 12 3.32 3.91 3.76
CA ILE A 12 2.17 3.26 3.15
C ILE A 12 0.91 4.01 3.58
N ARG A 13 0.14 4.45 2.61
CA ARG A 13 -1.12 5.17 2.84
C ARG A 13 -2.23 4.52 2.04
N MET A 14 -3.45 4.65 2.57
CA MET A 14 -4.64 4.25 1.84
C MET A 14 -5.60 5.41 1.86
N TYR A 15 -6.12 5.78 0.70
CA TYR A 15 -7.07 6.87 0.58
C TYR A 15 -8.49 6.36 0.68
N PHE A 16 -9.42 7.24 1.02
CA PHE A 16 -10.83 6.88 0.99
C PHE A 16 -11.20 6.48 -0.43
N GLN A 17 -12.03 5.47 -0.51
CA GLN A 17 -12.48 4.96 -1.79
C GLN A 17 -13.33 6.03 -2.50
N GLN A 18 -12.86 6.44 -3.67
CA GLN A 18 -13.52 7.48 -4.44
C GLN A 18 -14.15 6.94 -5.72
N SER A 19 -13.71 5.77 -6.16
CA SER A 19 -14.16 5.18 -7.39
C SER A 19 -14.38 3.70 -7.20
N GLU A 20 -15.52 3.21 -7.66
CA GLU A 20 -15.88 1.81 -7.57
C GLU A 20 -15.19 0.96 -8.63
N HIS A 21 -14.58 1.60 -9.62
CA HIS A 21 -13.98 0.89 -10.74
C HIS A 21 -12.51 0.55 -10.55
N ASN A 22 -11.88 1.13 -9.56
CA ASN A 22 -10.48 0.84 -9.28
C ASN A 22 -10.35 -0.42 -8.43
N PRO A 23 -9.38 -1.28 -8.73
CA PRO A 23 -9.14 -2.43 -7.86
C PRO A 23 -8.64 -1.96 -6.49
N PRO A 24 -8.80 -2.79 -5.44
CA PRO A 24 -8.27 -2.45 -4.14
C PRO A 24 -6.78 -2.17 -4.21
N HIS A 25 -6.36 -1.02 -3.69
CA HIS A 25 -4.96 -0.60 -3.76
C HIS A 25 -4.59 0.31 -2.61
N PHE A 26 -3.29 0.45 -2.40
CA PHE A 26 -2.74 1.42 -1.46
C PHE A 26 -1.64 2.21 -2.17
N HIS A 27 -1.20 3.29 -1.54
CA HIS A 27 -0.11 4.09 -2.07
C HIS A 27 1.14 3.89 -1.24
N ALA A 28 2.27 3.70 -1.91
CA ALA A 28 3.58 3.59 -1.28
C ALA A 28 4.40 4.80 -1.72
N ILE A 29 4.97 5.49 -0.75
CA ILE A 29 5.72 6.72 -0.99
C ILE A 29 7.14 6.52 -0.49
N TYR A 30 8.11 6.80 -1.35
CA TYR A 30 9.52 6.69 -1.00
C TYR A 30 10.26 7.90 -1.58
N GLY A 31 10.58 8.87 -0.71
CA GLY A 31 11.19 10.11 -1.16
C GLY A 31 10.29 10.85 -2.15
N GLU A 32 10.77 11.04 -3.35
CA GLU A 32 10.03 11.70 -4.42
C GLU A 32 9.18 10.74 -5.24
N HIS A 33 9.29 9.45 -4.95
CA HIS A 33 8.58 8.41 -5.70
C HIS A 33 7.29 8.05 -5.04
N MET A 34 6.27 7.77 -5.84
CA MET A 34 4.99 7.27 -5.34
C MET A 34 4.44 6.28 -6.33
N ALA A 35 3.84 5.22 -5.82
CA ALA A 35 3.19 4.23 -6.66
C ALA A 35 1.91 3.73 -5.99
N ALA A 36 0.91 3.46 -6.82
CA ALA A 36 -0.30 2.77 -6.38
C ALA A 36 -0.10 1.28 -6.63
N ILE A 37 -0.28 0.49 -5.59
CA ILE A 37 0.00 -0.95 -5.62
C ILE A 37 -1.30 -1.73 -5.43
N CYS A 38 -1.58 -2.65 -6.34
CA CYS A 38 -2.75 -3.51 -6.21
C CYS A 38 -2.55 -4.50 -5.06
N ILE A 39 -3.51 -4.53 -4.13
CA ILE A 39 -3.40 -5.41 -2.96
C ILE A 39 -3.40 -6.87 -3.36
N GLN A 40 -4.27 -7.25 -4.28
CA GLN A 40 -4.44 -8.65 -4.66
C GLN A 40 -3.27 -9.22 -5.44
N SER A 41 -2.71 -8.44 -6.37
CA SER A 41 -1.65 -8.93 -7.25
C SER A 41 -0.25 -8.42 -6.93
N GLY A 42 -0.17 -7.30 -6.20
CA GLY A 42 1.11 -6.65 -5.95
C GLY A 42 1.63 -5.84 -7.13
N GLU A 43 0.84 -5.71 -8.19
CA GLU A 43 1.26 -4.96 -9.36
C GLU A 43 1.19 -3.47 -9.16
N VAL A 44 2.09 -2.75 -9.82
CA VAL A 44 2.06 -1.29 -9.84
C VAL A 44 0.97 -0.86 -10.81
N LEU A 45 -0.04 -0.16 -10.28
CA LEU A 45 -1.14 0.35 -11.10
C LEU A 45 -0.82 1.73 -11.67
N GLU A 46 -0.06 2.52 -10.94
CA GLU A 46 0.25 3.88 -11.33
C GLU A 46 1.52 4.32 -10.62
N GLY A 47 2.31 5.19 -11.25
CA GLY A 47 3.55 5.69 -10.67
C GLY A 47 4.67 4.67 -10.73
N GLU A 48 5.72 4.90 -9.95
CA GLU A 48 6.85 3.98 -9.89
C GLU A 48 7.64 4.13 -8.59
N LEU A 49 8.34 3.06 -8.24
CA LEU A 49 9.23 3.04 -7.08
C LEU A 49 10.57 2.45 -7.51
N PRO A 50 11.67 2.82 -6.85
CA PRO A 50 12.93 2.12 -7.06
C PRO A 50 12.75 0.63 -6.78
N ARG A 51 13.51 -0.18 -7.49
CA ARG A 51 13.35 -1.64 -7.44
C ARG A 51 13.35 -2.21 -6.03
N LYS A 52 14.32 -1.82 -5.20
CA LYS A 52 14.40 -2.35 -3.83
C LYS A 52 13.22 -1.93 -2.98
N ALA A 53 12.76 -0.69 -3.13
CA ALA A 53 11.58 -0.22 -2.41
C ALA A 53 10.35 -1.02 -2.84
N LEU A 54 10.21 -1.27 -4.13
CA LEU A 54 9.08 -2.04 -4.64
C LEU A 54 9.09 -3.47 -4.12
N GLU A 55 10.27 -4.09 -4.07
CA GLU A 55 10.40 -5.45 -3.52
C GLU A 55 9.96 -5.51 -2.06
N MET A 56 10.37 -4.54 -1.26
CA MET A 56 9.99 -4.45 0.15
C MET A 56 8.49 -4.24 0.30
N VAL A 57 7.92 -3.37 -0.52
CA VAL A 57 6.48 -3.10 -0.48
C VAL A 57 5.69 -4.35 -0.84
N ARG A 58 6.13 -5.09 -1.85
CA ARG A 58 5.47 -6.33 -2.25
C ARG A 58 5.52 -7.39 -1.16
N GLU A 59 6.67 -7.51 -0.51
CA GLU A 59 6.80 -8.45 0.61
C GLU A 59 5.86 -8.07 1.75
N TRP A 60 5.83 -6.78 2.09
CA TRP A 60 4.94 -6.29 3.12
C TRP A 60 3.47 -6.51 2.74
N ASN A 61 3.12 -6.29 1.48
CA ASN A 61 1.76 -6.53 0.99
C ASN A 61 1.37 -8.00 1.13
N ASP A 62 2.29 -8.90 0.81
CA ASP A 62 2.00 -10.34 0.96
C ASP A 62 1.74 -10.72 2.41
N LEU A 63 2.47 -10.10 3.34
CA LEU A 63 2.29 -10.37 4.78
C LEU A 63 0.97 -9.82 5.31
N HIS A 64 0.48 -8.73 4.75
CA HIS A 64 -0.70 -8.02 5.26
C HIS A 64 -1.89 -8.00 4.31
N ARG A 65 -1.89 -8.86 3.31
CA ARG A 65 -2.92 -8.82 2.27
C ARG A 65 -4.33 -8.88 2.83
N ASP A 66 -4.61 -9.81 3.73
CA ASP A 66 -5.94 -9.96 4.29
C ASP A 66 -6.35 -8.74 5.11
N GLU A 67 -5.43 -8.19 5.89
CA GLU A 67 -5.68 -7.00 6.67
C GLU A 67 -5.94 -5.78 5.76
N LEU A 68 -5.15 -5.66 4.70
CA LEU A 68 -5.31 -4.56 3.75
C LEU A 68 -6.65 -4.63 3.02
N MET A 69 -7.05 -5.83 2.62
CA MET A 69 -8.35 -6.01 1.98
C MET A 69 -9.49 -5.65 2.92
N LYS A 70 -9.37 -6.02 4.18
CA LYS A 70 -10.38 -5.67 5.18
C LYS A 70 -10.47 -4.15 5.38
N ILE A 71 -9.32 -3.48 5.47
CA ILE A 71 -9.30 -2.02 5.60
C ILE A 71 -9.96 -1.38 4.37
N TRP A 72 -9.65 -1.89 3.19
CA TRP A 72 -10.25 -1.39 1.96
C TRP A 72 -11.79 -1.51 1.97
N GLU A 73 -12.29 -2.67 2.40
CA GLU A 73 -13.72 -2.93 2.41
C GLU A 73 -14.47 -2.14 3.48
N THR A 74 -13.90 -2.04 4.68
CA THR A 74 -14.57 -1.39 5.80
C THR A 74 -14.28 0.09 5.91
N GLN A 75 -13.19 0.55 5.32
CA GLN A 75 -12.68 1.92 5.45
C GLN A 75 -12.34 2.27 6.90
N GLU A 76 -12.07 1.25 7.71
CA GLU A 76 -11.59 1.43 9.07
C GLU A 76 -10.08 1.34 9.07
N PHE A 77 -9.42 2.49 9.06
CA PHE A 77 -7.98 2.57 8.95
C PHE A 77 -7.31 2.29 10.30
N ILE A 78 -6.43 1.32 10.31
CA ILE A 78 -5.63 0.94 11.48
C ILE A 78 -4.17 0.89 11.08
N SER A 79 -3.29 1.01 12.06
CA SER A 79 -1.86 0.87 11.80
C SER A 79 -1.50 -0.59 11.69
N LEU A 80 -0.66 -0.92 10.73
CA LEU A 80 -0.17 -2.28 10.52
C LEU A 80 1.30 -2.37 10.89
N SER A 81 1.76 -3.57 11.18
CA SER A 81 3.16 -3.79 11.52
C SER A 81 4.06 -3.49 10.33
N PRO A 82 5.21 -2.85 10.57
CA PRO A 82 6.15 -2.58 9.49
C PRO A 82 6.87 -3.84 9.04
N LEU A 83 7.51 -3.73 7.89
CA LEU A 83 8.43 -4.77 7.42
C LEU A 83 9.72 -4.65 8.23
N GLU A 84 10.19 -5.77 8.71
CA GLU A 84 11.45 -5.81 9.49
C GLU A 84 12.60 -6.35 8.67
#